data_ae0087aaffc2ff9432f10b83aed18d71
#
_entry.id   ae0087aaffc2ff9432f10b83aed18d71
#
_cell.length_a   1.000
_cell.length_b   1.000
_cell.length_c   1.000
_cell.angle_alpha   90.00
_cell.angle_beta   90.00
_cell.angle_gamma   90.00
#
_symmetry.space_group_name_H-M   'P 1'
#
loop_
_entity.id
_entity.type
_entity.pdbx_description
1 polymer ?
#
loop_
_entity_poly.entity_id
_entity_poly.type
_entity_poly.pdbx_seq_one_letter_code
_entity_poly.pdbx_strand_id
1 'polypeptide(L)'
;SPNEKVALEVTFGASMAGARAIACMKHVGVNVAADPFMTLSYVGVNGGLVLVTCDDPELYSSQNEQDNRNYAKFAKVPMFEPSDSQEAKDFTKLAFEVSEKFDTPVMVRSVTRISHAKGIVELQDPVVPPIPIEIQKNTAKFTMLPSYARIRHAFVEERFLKLKAFAEQFAGNKMEINDPAVGIITAGISYQYGKEVFPNYSYLKLGMV
;
A
#
# COMPACT_ATOMS: atom_id res chain seq x y z
N SER A 1 6.98 16.87 -10.26
CA SER A 1 5.55 17.17 -10.53
C SER A 1 5.15 18.44 -9.79
N PRO A 2 4.20 19.23 -10.30
CA PRO A 2 3.78 20.47 -9.64
C PRO A 2 2.98 20.23 -8.34
N ASN A 3 2.33 19.09 -8.20
CA ASN A 3 1.65 18.66 -6.98
C ASN A 3 1.42 17.14 -6.98
N GLU A 4 0.87 16.61 -5.89
CA GLU A 4 0.71 15.19 -5.65
C GLU A 4 -0.37 14.55 -6.54
N LYS A 5 -1.42 15.30 -6.91
CA LYS A 5 -2.43 14.83 -7.88
C LYS A 5 -1.76 14.49 -9.21
N VAL A 6 -0.99 15.42 -9.76
CA VAL A 6 -0.27 15.21 -11.02
C VAL A 6 0.78 14.12 -10.89
N ALA A 7 1.46 14.00 -9.72
CA ALA A 7 2.40 12.91 -9.48
C ALA A 7 1.72 11.55 -9.62
N LEU A 8 0.57 11.36 -8.99
CA LEU A 8 -0.17 10.10 -9.06
C LEU A 8 -0.74 9.84 -10.46
N GLU A 9 -1.23 10.86 -11.16
CA GLU A 9 -1.73 10.74 -12.54
C GLU A 9 -0.63 10.35 -13.53
N VAL A 10 0.58 10.90 -13.41
CA VAL A 10 1.75 10.49 -14.22
C VAL A 10 2.14 9.04 -13.90
N THR A 11 2.16 8.66 -12.62
CA THR A 11 2.43 7.29 -12.19
C THR A 11 1.40 6.32 -12.76
N PHE A 12 0.13 6.71 -12.77
CA PHE A 12 -0.92 5.93 -13.40
C PHE A 12 -0.75 5.80 -14.91
N GLY A 13 -0.38 6.87 -15.60
CA GLY A 13 -0.06 6.81 -17.04
C GLY A 13 1.03 5.78 -17.37
N ALA A 14 2.07 5.72 -16.55
CA ALA A 14 3.12 4.70 -16.66
C ALA A 14 2.57 3.27 -16.43
N SER A 15 1.72 3.10 -15.42
CA SER A 15 1.05 1.82 -15.16
C SER A 15 0.14 1.39 -16.32
N MET A 16 -0.61 2.31 -16.91
CA MET A 16 -1.43 2.03 -18.09
C MET A 16 -0.59 1.55 -19.28
N ALA A 17 0.63 2.07 -19.43
CA ALA A 17 1.60 1.64 -20.43
C ALA A 17 2.26 0.29 -20.09
N GLY A 18 1.93 -0.33 -18.96
CA GLY A 18 2.44 -1.63 -18.52
C GLY A 18 3.70 -1.56 -17.67
N ALA A 19 4.21 -0.36 -17.35
CA ALA A 19 5.36 -0.23 -16.48
C ALA A 19 4.95 -0.33 -15.00
N ARG A 20 5.78 -0.96 -14.16
CA ARG A 20 5.69 -0.82 -12.72
C ARG A 20 6.04 0.61 -12.33
N ALA A 21 5.18 1.26 -11.55
CA ALA A 21 5.34 2.67 -11.20
C ALA A 21 5.02 2.94 -9.74
N ILE A 22 5.75 3.88 -9.13
CA ILE A 22 5.62 4.24 -7.74
C ILE A 22 5.48 5.76 -7.58
N ALA A 23 4.52 6.18 -6.77
CA ALA A 23 4.41 7.56 -6.29
C ALA A 23 4.67 7.59 -4.78
N CYS A 24 5.48 8.55 -4.34
CA CYS A 24 5.75 8.75 -2.92
C CYS A 24 5.28 10.14 -2.51
N MET A 25 4.55 10.22 -1.41
CA MET A 25 4.05 11.50 -0.91
C MET A 25 3.81 11.45 0.59
N LYS A 26 3.77 12.62 1.20
CA LYS A 26 3.38 12.79 2.60
C LYS A 26 1.87 12.54 2.76
N HIS A 27 1.42 12.27 3.99
CA HIS A 27 -0.01 12.04 4.26
C HIS A 27 -0.91 13.18 3.76
N VAL A 28 -0.52 14.43 3.92
CA VAL A 28 -1.27 15.59 3.40
C VAL A 28 -1.30 15.64 1.86
N GLY A 29 -0.30 15.07 1.19
CA GLY A 29 -0.27 14.93 -0.26
C GLY A 29 -1.31 13.93 -0.78
N VAL A 30 -1.67 12.91 0.02
CA VAL A 30 -2.74 11.98 -0.33
C VAL A 30 -4.10 12.70 -0.41
N ASN A 31 -4.32 13.74 0.38
CA ASN A 31 -5.54 14.57 0.25
C ASN A 31 -5.61 15.26 -1.11
N VAL A 32 -4.46 15.78 -1.59
CA VAL A 32 -4.38 16.41 -2.92
C VAL A 32 -4.57 15.38 -4.03
N ALA A 33 -4.07 14.16 -3.83
CA ALA A 33 -4.19 13.04 -4.77
C ALA A 33 -5.45 12.17 -4.56
N ALA A 34 -6.37 12.56 -3.66
CA ALA A 34 -7.52 11.73 -3.29
C ALA A 34 -8.44 11.42 -4.47
N ASP A 35 -8.72 12.39 -5.33
CA ASP A 35 -9.58 12.21 -6.50
C ASP A 35 -9.05 11.14 -7.47
N PRO A 36 -7.82 11.24 -8.01
CA PRO A 36 -7.27 10.16 -8.82
C PRO A 36 -7.12 8.85 -8.04
N PHE A 37 -6.76 8.87 -6.76
CA PHE A 37 -6.61 7.65 -5.96
C PHE A 37 -7.93 6.86 -5.85
N MET A 38 -9.05 7.54 -5.56
CA MET A 38 -10.37 6.91 -5.51
C MET A 38 -10.79 6.37 -6.88
N THR A 39 -10.52 7.11 -7.95
CA THR A 39 -10.81 6.67 -9.31
C THR A 39 -9.96 5.46 -9.71
N LEU A 40 -8.68 5.43 -9.33
CA LEU A 40 -7.76 4.31 -9.60
C LEU A 40 -8.20 3.00 -8.95
N SER A 41 -8.85 3.05 -7.80
CA SER A 41 -9.40 1.84 -7.17
C SER A 41 -10.43 1.12 -8.06
N TYR A 42 -11.14 1.87 -8.89
CA TYR A 42 -12.09 1.33 -9.87
C TYR A 42 -11.41 0.92 -11.18
N VAL A 43 -10.55 1.77 -11.69
CA VAL A 43 -9.86 1.57 -12.98
C VAL A 43 -8.94 0.36 -12.93
N GLY A 44 -8.22 0.18 -11.83
CA GLY A 44 -7.18 -0.87 -11.72
C GLY A 44 -5.89 -0.47 -12.41
N VAL A 45 -5.08 -1.46 -12.78
CA VAL A 45 -3.73 -1.28 -13.30
C VAL A 45 -3.47 -2.14 -14.54
N ASN A 46 -2.38 -1.88 -15.27
CA ASN A 46 -1.75 -2.82 -16.20
C ASN A 46 -0.38 -3.25 -15.67
N GLY A 47 0.55 -2.30 -15.48
CA GLY A 47 1.73 -2.53 -14.66
C GLY A 47 1.43 -2.19 -13.21
N GLY A 48 2.11 -2.84 -12.26
CA GLY A 48 1.88 -2.62 -10.84
C GLY A 48 2.04 -1.15 -10.44
N LEU A 49 1.11 -0.65 -9.63
CA LEU A 49 1.10 0.72 -9.13
C LEU A 49 1.14 0.72 -7.60
N VAL A 50 2.17 1.36 -7.06
CA VAL A 50 2.37 1.51 -5.62
C VAL A 50 2.31 2.97 -5.22
N LEU A 51 1.50 3.28 -4.20
CA LEU A 51 1.46 4.57 -3.53
C LEU A 51 2.13 4.45 -2.16
N VAL A 52 3.31 5.03 -2.01
CA VAL A 52 3.97 5.16 -0.71
C VAL A 52 3.46 6.43 -0.03
N THR A 53 2.84 6.27 1.12
CA THR A 53 2.44 7.38 1.99
C THR A 53 3.29 7.42 3.25
N CYS A 54 3.76 8.62 3.60
CA CYS A 54 4.59 8.84 4.77
C CYS A 54 3.80 9.65 5.80
N ASP A 55 3.24 8.94 6.78
CA ASP A 55 2.48 9.55 7.86
C ASP A 55 3.41 10.15 8.91
N ASP A 56 2.96 11.20 9.57
CA ASP A 56 3.72 11.92 10.58
C ASP A 56 2.93 12.01 11.90
N PRO A 57 2.80 10.86 12.62
CA PRO A 57 2.20 10.86 13.96
C PRO A 57 2.94 11.82 14.87
N GLU A 58 2.21 12.50 15.75
CA GLU A 58 2.72 13.53 16.66
C GLU A 58 3.17 14.83 15.97
N LEU A 59 2.95 15.00 14.66
CA LEU A 59 3.14 16.29 13.97
C LEU A 59 4.57 16.82 13.99
N TYR A 60 5.61 15.97 13.93
CA TYR A 60 7.02 16.40 13.97
C TYR A 60 7.36 17.46 12.92
N SER A 61 6.76 17.39 11.74
CA SER A 61 7.01 18.31 10.62
C SER A 61 5.79 18.48 9.74
N SER A 62 4.58 18.50 10.32
CA SER A 62 3.32 18.58 9.58
C SER A 62 2.37 19.57 10.23
N GLN A 63 1.50 20.18 9.43
CA GLN A 63 0.47 21.11 9.91
C GLN A 63 -0.74 20.42 10.58
N ASN A 64 -0.87 19.10 10.42
CA ASN A 64 -1.89 18.30 11.08
C ASN A 64 -1.44 16.82 11.09
N GLU A 65 -2.09 16.00 11.91
CA GLU A 65 -1.95 14.54 11.90
C GLU A 65 -3.07 13.92 11.09
N GLN A 66 -2.72 12.95 10.23
CA GLN A 66 -3.67 12.18 9.42
C GLN A 66 -3.26 10.72 9.39
N ASP A 67 -4.24 9.85 9.44
CA ASP A 67 -4.06 8.41 9.36
C ASP A 67 -4.52 7.88 8.00
N ASN A 68 -3.56 7.62 7.11
CA ASN A 68 -3.84 7.18 5.76
C ASN A 68 -4.36 5.73 5.65
N ARG A 69 -4.40 4.97 6.74
CA ARG A 69 -5.14 3.71 6.80
C ARG A 69 -6.62 3.91 6.45
N ASN A 70 -7.17 5.06 6.83
CA ASN A 70 -8.55 5.41 6.46
C ASN A 70 -8.73 5.62 4.96
N TYR A 71 -7.73 6.15 4.24
CA TYR A 71 -7.77 6.24 2.78
C TYR A 71 -7.75 4.87 2.11
N ALA A 72 -6.88 3.97 2.53
CA ALA A 72 -6.81 2.61 1.99
C ALA A 72 -8.14 1.88 2.19
N LYS A 73 -8.70 1.94 3.41
CA LYS A 73 -10.01 1.36 3.74
C LYS A 73 -11.14 1.95 2.91
N PHE A 74 -11.19 3.27 2.77
CA PHE A 74 -12.22 3.98 2.00
C PHE A 74 -12.15 3.65 0.50
N ALA A 75 -10.95 3.60 -0.06
CA ALA A 75 -10.74 3.23 -1.46
C ALA A 75 -10.85 1.72 -1.73
N LYS A 76 -10.93 0.87 -0.70
CA LYS A 76 -10.91 -0.60 -0.81
C LYS A 76 -9.68 -1.12 -1.55
N VAL A 77 -8.52 -0.54 -1.25
CA VAL A 77 -7.22 -0.96 -1.76
C VAL A 77 -6.41 -1.62 -0.65
N PRO A 78 -5.58 -2.62 -0.96
CA PRO A 78 -4.72 -3.24 0.04
C PRO A 78 -3.64 -2.28 0.50
N MET A 79 -3.26 -2.40 1.78
CA MET A 79 -2.19 -1.60 2.36
C MET A 79 -1.21 -2.48 3.11
N PHE A 80 0.08 -2.22 2.89
CA PHE A 80 1.16 -2.78 3.69
C PHE A 80 1.69 -1.76 4.68
N GLU A 81 1.97 -2.21 5.89
CA GLU A 81 2.52 -1.38 6.97
C GLU A 81 3.79 -2.04 7.52
N PRO A 82 4.97 -1.69 7.01
CA PRO A 82 6.24 -2.25 7.45
C PRO A 82 6.58 -1.82 8.87
N SER A 83 7.23 -2.70 9.63
CA SER A 83 7.70 -2.44 11.00
C SER A 83 9.17 -2.05 11.08
N ASP A 84 9.93 -2.25 10.01
CA ASP A 84 11.37 -1.93 9.92
C ASP A 84 11.80 -1.70 8.46
N SER A 85 13.09 -1.41 8.28
CA SER A 85 13.68 -1.11 6.96
C SER A 85 13.67 -2.33 6.02
N GLN A 86 13.82 -3.56 6.55
CA GLN A 86 13.78 -4.76 5.73
C GLN A 86 12.37 -4.97 5.19
N GLU A 87 11.35 -4.88 6.03
CA GLU A 87 9.98 -5.00 5.59
C GLU A 87 9.57 -3.85 4.65
N ALA A 88 10.06 -2.63 4.86
CA ALA A 88 9.80 -1.52 3.93
C ALA A 88 10.25 -1.86 2.51
N LYS A 89 11.44 -2.47 2.35
CA LYS A 89 11.94 -2.95 1.05
C LYS A 89 11.10 -4.12 0.52
N ASP A 90 10.90 -5.15 1.34
CA ASP A 90 10.28 -6.41 0.90
C ASP A 90 8.79 -6.22 0.59
N PHE A 91 8.06 -5.46 1.41
CA PHE A 91 6.65 -5.14 1.17
C PHE A 91 6.46 -4.23 -0.04
N THR A 92 7.39 -3.30 -0.30
CA THR A 92 7.32 -2.47 -1.51
C THR A 92 7.50 -3.33 -2.77
N LYS A 93 8.43 -4.30 -2.75
CA LYS A 93 8.60 -5.26 -3.85
C LYS A 93 7.34 -6.08 -4.06
N LEU A 94 6.80 -6.66 -2.99
CA LEU A 94 5.58 -7.47 -3.02
C LEU A 94 4.35 -6.64 -3.44
N ALA A 95 4.30 -5.36 -3.10
CA ALA A 95 3.18 -4.48 -3.45
C ALA A 95 2.96 -4.39 -4.96
N PHE A 96 4.01 -4.41 -5.77
CA PHE A 96 3.87 -4.47 -7.23
C PHE A 96 3.22 -5.77 -7.70
N GLU A 97 3.62 -6.89 -7.14
CA GLU A 97 3.06 -8.21 -7.49
C GLU A 97 1.59 -8.32 -7.07
N VAL A 98 1.26 -7.83 -5.88
CA VAL A 98 -0.13 -7.77 -5.38
C VAL A 98 -0.98 -6.83 -6.23
N SER A 99 -0.43 -5.68 -6.63
CA SER A 99 -1.09 -4.73 -7.52
C SER A 99 -1.50 -5.37 -8.84
N GLU A 100 -0.57 -6.05 -9.50
CA GLU A 100 -0.79 -6.75 -10.76
C GLU A 100 -1.78 -7.92 -10.61
N LYS A 101 -1.59 -8.73 -9.56
CA LYS A 101 -2.43 -9.91 -9.29
C LYS A 101 -3.91 -9.57 -9.04
N PHE A 102 -4.15 -8.47 -8.35
CA PHE A 102 -5.51 -8.07 -7.95
C PHE A 102 -6.09 -6.90 -8.76
N ASP A 103 -5.38 -6.42 -9.77
CA ASP A 103 -5.83 -5.29 -10.61
C ASP A 103 -6.21 -4.06 -9.77
N THR A 104 -5.30 -3.59 -8.92
CA THR A 104 -5.55 -2.49 -7.98
C THR A 104 -4.27 -1.75 -7.64
N PRO A 105 -4.30 -0.42 -7.40
CA PRO A 105 -3.18 0.21 -6.72
C PRO A 105 -2.99 -0.41 -5.32
N VAL A 106 -1.77 -0.38 -4.81
CA VAL A 106 -1.42 -0.83 -3.46
C VAL A 106 -0.80 0.31 -2.69
N MET A 107 -1.24 0.53 -1.47
CA MET A 107 -0.63 1.50 -0.58
C MET A 107 0.46 0.83 0.27
N VAL A 108 1.60 1.50 0.43
CA VAL A 108 2.62 1.16 1.44
C VAL A 108 2.69 2.34 2.39
N ARG A 109 2.28 2.12 3.63
CA ARG A 109 2.26 3.16 4.66
C ARG A 109 3.53 3.10 5.48
N SER A 110 4.35 4.12 5.39
CA SER A 110 5.47 4.39 6.29
C SER A 110 5.07 5.45 7.31
N VAL A 111 5.78 5.49 8.43
CA VAL A 111 5.67 6.56 9.42
C VAL A 111 7.03 7.20 9.63
N THR A 112 7.06 8.41 10.22
CA THR A 112 8.29 9.16 10.47
C THR A 112 9.38 8.30 11.11
N ARG A 113 9.05 7.47 12.09
CA ARG A 113 10.00 6.60 12.79
C ARG A 113 10.64 5.55 11.88
N ILE A 114 9.89 4.96 10.96
CA ILE A 114 10.43 4.02 9.95
C ILE A 114 11.25 4.77 8.90
N SER A 115 10.74 5.90 8.39
CA SER A 115 11.38 6.68 7.32
C SER A 115 12.73 7.26 7.73
N HIS A 116 12.92 7.56 9.01
CA HIS A 116 14.18 8.11 9.57
C HIS A 116 15.04 7.04 10.26
N ALA A 117 14.56 5.79 10.38
CA ALA A 117 15.34 4.71 10.96
C ALA A 117 16.47 4.29 10.01
N LYS A 118 17.52 3.76 10.62
CA LYS A 118 18.60 3.07 9.90
C LYS A 118 18.62 1.62 10.37
N GLY A 119 18.73 0.70 9.44
CA GLY A 119 18.78 -0.74 9.72
C GLY A 119 19.64 -1.47 8.70
N ILE A 120 19.98 -2.70 9.01
CA ILE A 120 20.62 -3.61 8.06
C ILE A 120 19.52 -4.17 7.16
N VAL A 121 19.75 -4.10 5.86
CA VAL A 121 18.82 -4.62 4.85
C VAL A 121 19.56 -5.59 3.95
N GLU A 122 19.02 -6.79 3.82
CA GLU A 122 19.53 -7.77 2.86
C GLU A 122 19.14 -7.34 1.43
N LEU A 123 20.15 -7.19 0.59
CA LEU A 123 19.96 -6.86 -0.82
C LEU A 123 19.82 -8.16 -1.63
N GLN A 124 19.00 -8.11 -2.65
CA GLN A 124 18.83 -9.15 -3.65
C GLN A 124 19.19 -8.58 -5.01
N ASP A 125 19.49 -9.46 -5.96
CA ASP A 125 19.71 -9.03 -7.34
C ASP A 125 18.48 -8.32 -7.90
N PRO A 126 18.66 -7.23 -8.65
CA PRO A 126 17.55 -6.50 -9.23
C PRO A 126 16.85 -7.36 -10.28
N VAL A 127 15.54 -7.45 -10.17
CA VAL A 127 14.69 -8.06 -11.20
C VAL A 127 14.11 -6.94 -12.04
N VAL A 128 14.52 -6.86 -13.31
CA VAL A 128 13.96 -5.90 -14.26
C VAL A 128 12.83 -6.61 -15.01
N PRO A 129 11.56 -6.31 -14.73
CA PRO A 129 10.45 -6.89 -15.49
C PRO A 129 10.49 -6.35 -16.93
N PRO A 130 10.07 -7.16 -17.92
CA PRO A 130 9.90 -6.65 -19.27
C PRO A 130 8.87 -5.52 -19.27
N ILE A 131 9.21 -4.39 -19.88
CA ILE A 131 8.28 -3.27 -20.03
C ILE A 131 7.56 -3.50 -21.35
N PRO A 132 6.26 -3.82 -21.37
CA PRO A 132 5.49 -3.85 -22.60
C PRO A 132 5.43 -2.42 -23.15
N ILE A 133 5.82 -2.27 -24.42
CA ILE A 133 5.83 -0.96 -25.10
C ILE A 133 4.43 -0.64 -25.67
N GLU A 134 3.49 -1.57 -25.61
CA GLU A 134 2.19 -1.43 -26.25
C GLU A 134 1.11 -1.06 -25.23
N ILE A 135 0.49 0.10 -25.44
CA ILE A 135 -0.68 0.52 -24.66
C ILE A 135 -1.91 -0.24 -25.18
N GLN A 136 -2.43 -1.14 -24.38
CA GLN A 136 -3.69 -1.81 -24.69
C GLN A 136 -4.87 -0.85 -24.54
N LYS A 137 -5.55 -0.55 -25.64
CA LYS A 137 -6.77 0.26 -25.60
C LYS A 137 -7.93 -0.55 -25.00
N ASN A 138 -8.32 -0.22 -23.80
CA ASN A 138 -9.50 -0.79 -23.14
C ASN A 138 -10.33 0.34 -22.52
N THR A 139 -11.19 0.95 -23.32
CA THR A 139 -12.03 2.08 -22.91
C THR A 139 -12.96 1.71 -21.75
N ALA A 140 -13.52 0.50 -21.76
CA ALA A 140 -14.42 0.05 -20.69
C ALA A 140 -13.73 -0.07 -19.33
N LYS A 141 -12.42 -0.39 -19.33
CA LYS A 141 -11.61 -0.44 -18.10
C LYS A 141 -11.11 0.93 -17.67
N PHE A 142 -10.56 1.73 -18.61
CA PHE A 142 -9.79 2.92 -18.28
C PHE A 142 -10.58 4.24 -18.34
N THR A 143 -11.87 4.20 -18.72
CA THR A 143 -12.70 5.39 -18.75
C THR A 143 -13.87 5.25 -17.79
N MET A 144 -13.85 6.00 -16.69
CA MET A 144 -14.88 5.90 -15.64
C MET A 144 -16.14 6.73 -15.96
N LEU A 145 -16.83 6.38 -17.05
CA LEU A 145 -18.21 6.81 -17.27
C LEU A 145 -19.14 6.06 -16.29
N PRO A 146 -20.27 6.67 -15.89
CA PRO A 146 -21.20 6.03 -14.94
C PRO A 146 -21.63 4.61 -15.31
N SER A 147 -21.77 4.30 -16.59
CA SER A 147 -22.11 2.97 -17.10
C SER A 147 -20.98 1.95 -16.83
N TYR A 148 -19.72 2.33 -17.04
CA TYR A 148 -18.57 1.48 -16.79
C TYR A 148 -18.25 1.40 -15.28
N ALA A 149 -18.38 2.51 -14.57
CA ALA A 149 -18.15 2.56 -13.13
C ALA A 149 -19.06 1.60 -12.35
N ARG A 150 -20.32 1.42 -12.76
CA ARG A 150 -21.23 0.44 -12.14
C ARG A 150 -20.72 -1.00 -12.26
N ILE A 151 -20.19 -1.37 -13.41
CA ILE A 151 -19.61 -2.71 -13.64
C ILE A 151 -18.34 -2.85 -12.82
N ARG A 152 -17.48 -1.83 -12.83
CA ARG A 152 -16.23 -1.83 -12.06
C ARG A 152 -16.48 -1.83 -10.54
N HIS A 153 -17.57 -1.25 -10.06
CA HIS A 153 -17.94 -1.33 -8.64
C HIS A 153 -18.17 -2.77 -8.18
N ALA A 154 -18.91 -3.55 -8.92
CA ALA A 154 -19.10 -4.98 -8.60
C ALA A 154 -17.75 -5.73 -8.57
N PHE A 155 -16.87 -5.45 -9.53
CA PHE A 155 -15.51 -5.99 -9.55
C PHE A 155 -14.68 -5.58 -8.32
N VAL A 156 -14.80 -4.33 -7.85
CA VAL A 156 -14.11 -3.86 -6.64
C VAL A 156 -14.58 -4.64 -5.40
N GLU A 157 -15.89 -4.88 -5.27
CA GLU A 157 -16.43 -5.65 -4.14
C GLU A 157 -15.94 -7.11 -4.15
N GLU A 158 -15.96 -7.76 -5.32
CA GLU A 158 -15.45 -9.13 -5.46
C GLU A 158 -13.93 -9.19 -5.16
N ARG A 159 -13.18 -8.24 -5.67
CA ARG A 159 -11.74 -8.11 -5.40
C ARG A 159 -11.45 -7.93 -3.91
N PHE A 160 -12.26 -7.14 -3.22
CA PHE A 160 -12.10 -6.92 -1.78
C PHE A 160 -12.20 -8.23 -0.98
N LEU A 161 -13.12 -9.13 -1.35
CA LEU A 161 -13.22 -10.45 -0.72
C LEU A 161 -11.98 -11.32 -1.00
N LYS A 162 -11.44 -11.26 -2.23
CA LYS A 162 -10.20 -11.97 -2.58
C LYS A 162 -8.98 -11.41 -1.82
N LEU A 163 -8.92 -10.10 -1.64
CA LEU A 163 -7.87 -9.43 -0.86
C LEU A 163 -7.95 -9.80 0.62
N LYS A 164 -9.16 -9.88 1.19
CA LYS A 164 -9.36 -10.37 2.55
C LYS A 164 -8.80 -11.78 2.74
N ALA A 165 -9.16 -12.72 1.85
CA ALA A 165 -8.65 -14.07 1.91
C ALA A 165 -7.12 -14.15 1.72
N PHE A 166 -6.54 -13.27 0.90
CA PHE A 166 -5.10 -13.15 0.75
C PHE A 166 -4.42 -12.64 2.02
N ALA A 167 -4.99 -11.62 2.69
CA ALA A 167 -4.45 -11.06 3.92
C ALA A 167 -4.44 -12.09 5.07
N GLU A 168 -5.45 -12.97 5.14
CA GLU A 168 -5.51 -14.05 6.14
C GLU A 168 -4.36 -15.07 5.99
N GLN A 169 -3.81 -15.22 4.79
CA GLN A 169 -2.72 -16.14 4.48
C GLN A 169 -1.36 -15.43 4.30
N PHE A 170 -1.33 -14.12 4.47
CA PHE A 170 -0.13 -13.34 4.24
C PHE A 170 0.93 -13.61 5.31
N ALA A 171 2.12 -14.08 4.90
CA ALA A 171 3.20 -14.44 5.81
C ALA A 171 3.76 -13.25 6.64
N GLY A 172 3.52 -12.00 6.20
CA GLY A 172 3.86 -10.79 6.97
C GLY A 172 2.91 -10.51 8.13
N ASN A 173 1.72 -11.15 8.15
CA ASN A 173 0.83 -11.19 9.30
C ASN A 173 1.27 -12.35 10.20
N LYS A 174 2.02 -12.04 11.26
CA LYS A 174 2.69 -13.05 12.08
C LYS A 174 2.02 -13.20 13.43
N MET A 175 1.73 -14.44 13.79
CA MET A 175 1.31 -14.80 15.15
C MET A 175 2.50 -15.37 15.91
N GLU A 176 2.84 -14.78 17.03
CA GLU A 176 3.89 -15.22 17.95
C GLU A 176 3.25 -15.58 19.29
N ILE A 177 3.23 -16.85 19.64
CA ILE A 177 2.66 -17.33 20.89
C ILE A 177 3.78 -17.49 21.92
N ASN A 178 3.74 -16.66 22.97
CA ASN A 178 4.63 -16.72 24.13
C ASN A 178 3.76 -16.90 25.39
N ASP A 179 3.60 -15.86 26.21
CA ASP A 179 2.68 -15.93 27.35
C ASP A 179 1.22 -15.85 26.84
N PRO A 180 0.40 -16.88 27.07
CA PRO A 180 -0.98 -16.90 26.61
C PRO A 180 -1.93 -15.99 27.43
N ALA A 181 -1.46 -15.45 28.57
CA ALA A 181 -2.29 -14.60 29.42
C ALA A 181 -2.58 -13.22 28.78
N VAL A 182 -1.66 -12.73 27.93
CA VAL A 182 -1.82 -11.43 27.25
C VAL A 182 -1.43 -11.55 25.79
N GLY A 183 -2.34 -11.14 24.90
CA GLY A 183 -2.13 -11.01 23.47
C GLY A 183 -2.13 -9.54 23.03
N ILE A 184 -1.15 -9.14 22.23
CA ILE A 184 -1.01 -7.80 21.66
C ILE A 184 -1.23 -7.87 20.15
N ILE A 185 -2.21 -7.11 19.64
CA ILE A 185 -2.42 -6.92 18.19
C ILE A 185 -1.81 -5.59 17.80
N THR A 186 -0.91 -5.57 16.81
CA THR A 186 -0.14 -4.37 16.47
C THR A 186 0.30 -4.37 15.01
N ALA A 187 0.66 -3.19 14.48
CA ALA A 187 1.16 -3.00 13.12
C ALA A 187 2.32 -1.99 13.11
N GLY A 188 3.11 -2.01 12.04
CA GLY A 188 4.17 -1.03 11.82
C GLY A 188 5.17 -0.92 12.97
N ILE A 189 5.68 0.28 13.22
CA ILE A 189 6.68 0.53 14.26
C ILE A 189 6.20 0.19 15.69
N SER A 190 4.88 0.22 15.93
CA SER A 190 4.32 -0.13 17.23
C SER A 190 4.60 -1.59 17.63
N TYR A 191 4.81 -2.47 16.65
CA TYR A 191 5.26 -3.84 16.90
C TYR A 191 6.65 -3.85 17.55
N GLN A 192 7.60 -3.04 17.03
CA GLN A 192 8.96 -2.98 17.60
C GLN A 192 8.93 -2.44 19.02
N TYR A 193 8.13 -1.40 19.27
CA TYR A 193 7.97 -0.85 20.63
C TYR A 193 7.34 -1.86 21.59
N GLY A 194 6.31 -2.57 21.12
CA GLY A 194 5.67 -3.61 21.93
C GLY A 194 6.68 -4.71 22.31
N LYS A 195 7.47 -5.18 21.36
CA LYS A 195 8.51 -6.21 21.60
C LYS A 195 9.60 -5.74 22.56
N GLU A 196 9.98 -4.48 22.51
CA GLU A 196 10.98 -3.90 23.43
C GLU A 196 10.44 -3.82 24.86
N VAL A 197 9.20 -3.37 25.05
CA VAL A 197 8.61 -3.13 26.37
C VAL A 197 8.05 -4.42 26.98
N PHE A 198 7.49 -5.30 26.15
CA PHE A 198 6.79 -6.53 26.58
C PHE A 198 7.28 -7.77 25.83
N PRO A 199 8.58 -8.14 25.94
CA PRO A 199 9.19 -9.17 25.09
C PRO A 199 8.56 -10.57 25.26
N ASN A 200 7.93 -10.84 26.38
CA ASN A 200 7.38 -12.16 26.71
C ASN A 200 5.90 -12.34 26.34
N TYR A 201 5.19 -11.29 25.91
CA TYR A 201 3.77 -11.39 25.56
C TYR A 201 3.59 -12.02 24.17
N SER A 202 2.39 -12.52 23.92
CA SER A 202 1.99 -13.02 22.60
C SER A 202 1.64 -11.87 21.67
N TYR A 203 1.96 -12.03 20.37
CA TYR A 203 1.73 -10.97 19.38
C TYR A 203 0.98 -11.48 18.16
N LEU A 204 0.03 -10.69 17.69
CA LEU A 204 -0.45 -10.72 16.31
C LEU A 204 0.05 -9.45 15.62
N LYS A 205 1.10 -9.58 14.83
CA LYS A 205 1.63 -8.50 13.99
C LYS A 205 0.87 -8.46 12.69
N LEU A 206 0.35 -7.30 12.33
CA LEU A 206 -0.29 -7.05 11.05
C LEU A 206 0.67 -6.31 10.12
N GLY A 207 1.10 -6.95 9.04
CA GLY A 207 1.90 -6.35 7.98
C GLY A 207 1.06 -5.92 6.77
N MET A 208 -0.13 -6.50 6.63
CA MET A 208 -1.14 -6.14 5.63
C MET A 208 -2.50 -5.97 6.30
N VAL A 209 -3.15 -4.86 6.03
CA VAL A 209 -4.46 -4.46 6.55
C VAL A 209 -5.38 -3.99 5.42
#